data_f85aafab030bf9ea67f11941b74b183d
#
_entry.id   f85aafab030bf9ea67f11941b74b183d
#
_cell.length_a   1.000
_cell.length_b   1.000
_cell.length_c   1.000
_cell.angle_alpha   90.00
_cell.angle_beta   90.00
_cell.angle_gamma   90.00
#
_symmetry.space_group_name_H-M   'P 1'
#
loop_
_entity.id
_entity.type
_entity.pdbx_description
1 polymer ?
#
loop_
_entity_poly.entity_id
_entity_poly.type
_entity_poly.pdbx_seq_one_letter_code
_entity_poly.pdbx_strand_id
1 'polypeptide(L)'
;MLGIQCILLFVVFISYLMISYYNAAKSLEQNMYNFVQIYGKELDNKIANADMLLERLIYKNSDYDMLQSENANERYYAMMNIKNMIEEQLAFDPYVDAVVIAESKYESCLDYENQTISLKDKKNLRSFTMKKAGQGHTKAEWTIAEIGSKNYVYKMYNWQEKAVSIFISVDSFMNYAAESHFNKMSILLTDKDNKIRGLFGSSLNGLKPGDSCEIDSWHNMRGAGYEVADSGLFVYAVVNASQIFGQMQANMLLMLSVLLSLVCFSILLIRYLREEILIPMGHMQKSMEQMKDGDYNLRIEENY
;
A
#
# COMPACT_ATOMS: atom_id res chain seq x y z
N MET A 1 38.26 -34.81 0.47
CA MET A 1 38.29 -33.36 0.70
C MET A 1 37.26 -32.58 -0.15
N LEU A 2 37.22 -32.77 -1.46
CA LEU A 2 36.31 -32.04 -2.39
C LEU A 2 34.82 -32.15 -2.00
N GLY A 3 34.34 -33.33 -1.61
CA GLY A 3 32.95 -33.55 -1.18
C GLY A 3 32.57 -32.73 0.08
N ILE A 4 33.51 -32.65 1.05
CA ILE A 4 33.27 -31.87 2.28
C ILE A 4 33.19 -30.38 1.95
N GLN A 5 34.03 -29.88 1.05
CA GLN A 5 34.02 -28.48 0.62
C GLN A 5 32.74 -28.12 -0.15
N CYS A 6 32.25 -28.99 -1.04
CA CYS A 6 30.98 -28.82 -1.73
C CYS A 6 29.80 -28.82 -0.76
N ILE A 7 29.79 -29.69 0.23
CA ILE A 7 28.72 -29.72 1.26
C ILE A 7 28.74 -28.42 2.06
N LEU A 8 29.90 -27.94 2.48
CA LEU A 8 30.02 -26.70 3.25
C LEU A 8 29.56 -25.49 2.45
N LEU A 9 29.95 -25.37 1.17
CA LEU A 9 29.48 -24.32 0.28
C LEU A 9 27.93 -24.36 0.09
N PHE A 10 27.36 -25.57 -0.03
CA PHE A 10 25.94 -25.76 -0.17
C PHE A 10 25.16 -25.34 1.10
N VAL A 11 25.66 -25.67 2.28
CA VAL A 11 25.10 -25.24 3.58
C VAL A 11 25.15 -23.72 3.71
N VAL A 12 26.26 -23.09 3.38
CA VAL A 12 26.40 -21.63 3.40
C VAL A 12 25.42 -20.98 2.42
N PHE A 13 25.27 -21.56 1.22
CA PHE A 13 24.33 -21.06 0.21
C PHE A 13 22.87 -21.13 0.68
N ILE A 14 22.44 -22.28 1.23
CA ILE A 14 21.08 -22.42 1.80
C ILE A 14 20.85 -21.43 2.94
N SER A 15 21.82 -21.31 3.86
CA SER A 15 21.73 -20.38 4.98
C SER A 15 21.59 -18.93 4.49
N TYR A 16 22.36 -18.54 3.48
CA TYR A 16 22.24 -17.21 2.86
C TYR A 16 20.87 -16.98 2.23
N LEU A 17 20.35 -17.98 1.49
CA LEU A 17 19.00 -17.88 0.89
C LEU A 17 17.91 -17.71 1.95
N MET A 18 17.99 -18.47 3.05
CA MET A 18 17.02 -18.34 4.15
C MET A 18 17.08 -16.95 4.80
N ILE A 19 18.28 -16.45 5.08
CA ILE A 19 18.48 -15.12 5.68
C ILE A 19 17.99 -14.03 4.71
N SER A 20 18.34 -14.15 3.42
CA SER A 20 17.90 -13.20 2.39
C SER A 20 16.38 -13.16 2.24
N TYR A 21 15.75 -14.34 2.23
CA TYR A 21 14.28 -14.42 2.20
C TYR A 21 13.65 -13.78 3.44
N TYR A 22 14.15 -14.11 4.62
CA TYR A 22 13.64 -13.57 5.87
C TYR A 22 13.76 -12.03 5.89
N ASN A 23 14.92 -11.49 5.51
CA ASN A 23 15.15 -10.06 5.47
C ASN A 23 14.26 -9.35 4.44
N ALA A 24 14.07 -9.94 3.25
CA ALA A 24 13.19 -9.40 2.22
C ALA A 24 11.73 -9.38 2.69
N ALA A 25 11.26 -10.47 3.31
CA ALA A 25 9.91 -10.58 3.84
C ALA A 25 9.66 -9.55 4.96
N LYS A 26 10.62 -9.43 5.91
CA LYS A 26 10.55 -8.47 7.01
C LYS A 26 10.59 -7.01 6.51
N SER A 27 11.45 -6.71 5.55
CA SER A 27 11.53 -5.37 4.94
C SER A 27 10.22 -5.01 4.24
N LEU A 28 9.60 -5.96 3.54
CA LEU A 28 8.32 -5.75 2.87
C LEU A 28 7.21 -5.48 3.89
N GLU A 29 7.12 -6.28 4.95
CA GLU A 29 6.14 -6.10 6.02
C GLU A 29 6.29 -4.73 6.69
N GLN A 30 7.52 -4.32 6.98
CA GLN A 30 7.81 -2.99 7.54
C GLN A 30 7.42 -1.86 6.57
N ASN A 31 7.67 -2.03 5.28
CA ASN A 31 7.28 -1.05 4.27
C ASN A 31 5.75 -0.96 4.13
N MET A 32 5.04 -2.09 4.15
CA MET A 32 3.57 -2.09 4.16
C MET A 32 3.02 -1.39 5.39
N TYR A 33 3.55 -1.72 6.58
CA TYR A 33 3.15 -1.08 7.81
C TYR A 33 3.37 0.44 7.78
N ASN A 34 4.55 0.89 7.40
CA ASN A 34 4.87 2.32 7.28
C ASN A 34 3.93 3.01 6.29
N PHE A 35 3.65 2.33 5.19
CA PHE A 35 2.76 2.83 4.15
C PHE A 35 1.34 3.05 4.68
N VAL A 36 0.71 2.04 5.28
CA VAL A 36 -0.66 2.18 5.81
C VAL A 36 -0.74 3.19 6.94
N GLN A 37 0.34 3.37 7.72
CA GLN A 37 0.42 4.41 8.74
C GLN A 37 0.39 5.81 8.13
N ILE A 38 1.10 6.03 7.03
CA ILE A 38 1.13 7.33 6.33
C ILE A 38 -0.25 7.64 5.74
N TYR A 39 -0.82 6.69 4.98
CA TYR A 39 -2.11 6.89 4.32
C TYR A 39 -3.29 6.92 5.28
N GLY A 40 -3.26 6.07 6.30
CA GLY A 40 -4.29 6.08 7.34
C GLY A 40 -4.31 7.41 8.09
N LYS A 41 -3.14 7.93 8.48
CA LYS A 41 -3.02 9.25 9.12
C LYS A 41 -3.44 10.40 8.20
N GLU A 42 -3.18 10.30 6.91
CA GLU A 42 -3.65 11.30 5.95
C GLU A 42 -5.17 11.33 5.89
N LEU A 43 -5.82 10.16 5.90
CA LEU A 43 -7.28 10.08 5.96
C LEU A 43 -7.82 10.57 7.31
N ASP A 44 -7.15 10.23 8.43
CA ASP A 44 -7.49 10.79 9.75
C ASP A 44 -7.46 12.31 9.74
N ASN A 45 -6.42 12.92 9.16
CA ASN A 45 -6.27 14.37 9.07
C ASN A 45 -7.40 14.98 8.22
N LYS A 46 -7.74 14.37 7.08
CA LYS A 46 -8.85 14.83 6.23
C LYS A 46 -10.18 14.78 6.99
N ILE A 47 -10.43 13.69 7.69
CA ILE A 47 -11.64 13.51 8.51
C ILE A 47 -11.69 14.54 9.63
N ALA A 48 -10.60 14.73 10.37
CA ALA A 48 -10.53 15.71 11.47
C ALA A 48 -10.74 17.15 10.97
N ASN A 49 -10.11 17.51 9.83
CA ASN A 49 -10.30 18.84 9.23
C ASN A 49 -11.73 19.03 8.73
N ALA A 50 -12.35 17.99 8.16
CA ALA A 50 -13.74 18.02 7.73
C ALA A 50 -14.71 18.15 8.91
N ASP A 51 -14.42 17.52 10.04
CA ASP A 51 -15.18 17.68 11.28
C ASP A 51 -15.09 19.11 11.81
N MET A 52 -13.90 19.70 11.81
CA MET A 52 -13.74 21.12 12.22
C MET A 52 -14.51 22.07 11.29
N LEU A 53 -14.55 21.80 9.99
CA LEU A 53 -15.36 22.58 9.05
C LEU A 53 -16.85 22.44 9.36
N LEU A 54 -17.33 21.22 9.60
CA LEU A 54 -18.71 20.93 9.93
C LEU A 54 -19.14 21.64 11.22
N GLU A 55 -18.32 21.54 12.28
CA GLU A 55 -18.57 22.25 13.54
C GLU A 55 -18.62 23.76 13.36
N ARG A 56 -17.71 24.33 12.57
CA ARG A 56 -17.69 25.77 12.28
C ARG A 56 -18.95 26.21 11.55
N LEU A 57 -19.37 25.45 10.55
CA LEU A 57 -20.59 25.72 9.79
C LEU A 57 -21.84 25.72 10.67
N ILE A 58 -21.97 24.72 11.54
CA ILE A 58 -23.21 24.48 12.28
C ILE A 58 -23.28 25.34 13.55
N TYR A 59 -22.21 25.43 14.31
CA TYR A 59 -22.24 26.01 15.67
C TYR A 59 -21.63 27.40 15.77
N LYS A 60 -20.81 27.81 14.81
CA LYS A 60 -20.08 29.08 14.88
C LYS A 60 -20.45 30.07 13.78
N ASN A 61 -21.37 29.68 12.87
CA ASN A 61 -21.76 30.53 11.76
C ASN A 61 -23.24 30.89 11.87
N SER A 62 -23.56 32.16 12.17
CA SER A 62 -24.92 32.68 12.25
C SER A 62 -25.66 32.63 10.92
N ASP A 63 -24.94 32.67 9.79
CA ASP A 63 -25.55 32.56 8.47
C ASP A 63 -26.23 31.19 8.25
N TYR A 64 -25.75 30.13 8.94
CA TYR A 64 -26.40 28.83 8.87
C TYR A 64 -27.83 28.84 9.43
N ASP A 65 -28.09 29.63 10.46
CA ASP A 65 -29.44 29.79 10.99
C ASP A 65 -30.31 30.68 10.08
N MET A 66 -29.70 31.65 9.42
CA MET A 66 -30.36 32.54 8.47
C MET A 66 -30.83 31.85 7.18
N LEU A 67 -30.39 30.62 6.91
CA LEU A 67 -30.89 29.82 5.77
C LEU A 67 -32.40 29.54 5.86
N GLN A 68 -32.99 29.63 7.05
CA GLN A 68 -34.46 29.47 7.29
C GLN A 68 -35.19 30.76 7.50
N SER A 69 -34.58 31.94 7.30
CA SER A 69 -35.27 33.23 7.38
C SER A 69 -36.43 33.29 6.41
N GLU A 70 -37.51 33.93 6.81
CA GLU A 70 -38.64 34.21 5.92
C GLU A 70 -38.25 35.19 4.81
N ASN A 71 -37.27 36.06 5.05
CA ASN A 71 -36.76 37.03 4.09
C ASN A 71 -35.81 36.34 3.06
N ALA A 72 -36.22 36.36 1.79
CA ALA A 72 -35.43 35.76 0.70
C ALA A 72 -34.05 36.40 0.51
N ASN A 73 -33.90 37.70 0.78
CA ASN A 73 -32.64 38.39 0.67
C ASN A 73 -31.64 37.93 1.78
N GLU A 74 -32.16 37.76 2.99
CA GLU A 74 -31.33 37.24 4.09
C GLU A 74 -30.83 35.83 3.79
N ARG A 75 -31.70 34.95 3.30
CA ARG A 75 -31.29 33.61 2.86
C ARG A 75 -30.22 33.66 1.77
N TYR A 76 -30.38 34.53 0.78
CA TYR A 76 -29.40 34.68 -0.30
C TYR A 76 -28.04 35.16 0.21
N TYR A 77 -28.01 36.20 1.05
CA TYR A 77 -26.74 36.67 1.65
C TYR A 77 -26.12 35.62 2.53
N ALA A 78 -26.88 34.92 3.33
CA ALA A 78 -26.40 33.82 4.15
C ALA A 78 -25.75 32.71 3.30
N MET A 79 -26.37 32.31 2.20
CA MET A 79 -25.79 31.34 1.26
C MET A 79 -24.46 31.81 0.66
N MET A 80 -24.38 33.09 0.25
CA MET A 80 -23.18 33.67 -0.33
C MET A 80 -22.03 33.72 0.71
N ASN A 81 -22.31 34.13 1.94
CA ASN A 81 -21.34 34.20 3.02
C ASN A 81 -20.80 32.80 3.37
N ILE A 82 -21.69 31.82 3.49
CA ILE A 82 -21.29 30.41 3.74
C ILE A 82 -20.43 29.89 2.60
N LYS A 83 -20.82 30.14 1.36
CA LYS A 83 -20.06 29.71 0.18
C LYS A 83 -18.64 30.30 0.21
N ASN A 84 -18.51 31.61 0.40
CA ASN A 84 -17.22 32.28 0.46
C ASN A 84 -16.34 31.72 1.60
N MET A 85 -16.93 31.47 2.78
CA MET A 85 -16.21 30.88 3.90
C MET A 85 -15.69 29.46 3.57
N ILE A 86 -16.48 28.62 2.91
CA ILE A 86 -16.06 27.28 2.50
C ILE A 86 -14.94 27.38 1.45
N GLU A 87 -15.12 28.25 0.45
CA GLU A 87 -14.11 28.46 -0.61
C GLU A 87 -12.78 28.96 -0.03
N GLU A 88 -12.81 29.91 0.88
CA GLU A 88 -11.60 30.42 1.57
C GLU A 88 -10.89 29.32 2.37
N GLN A 89 -11.64 28.48 3.10
CA GLN A 89 -11.04 27.40 3.89
C GLN A 89 -10.44 26.29 3.04
N LEU A 90 -11.04 25.96 1.92
CA LEU A 90 -10.63 24.86 1.06
C LEU A 90 -9.70 25.29 -0.08
N ALA A 91 -9.43 26.61 -0.23
CA ALA A 91 -8.59 27.14 -1.30
C ALA A 91 -7.15 26.63 -1.27
N PHE A 92 -6.59 26.43 -0.08
CA PHE A 92 -5.19 26.08 0.10
C PHE A 92 -4.95 24.60 0.40
N ASP A 93 -5.92 23.94 1.02
CA ASP A 93 -5.86 22.52 1.37
C ASP A 93 -7.25 21.88 1.20
N PRO A 94 -7.53 21.36 0.00
CA PRO A 94 -8.84 20.76 -0.30
C PRO A 94 -8.92 19.34 0.32
N TYR A 95 -9.16 19.27 1.62
CA TYR A 95 -9.31 18.00 2.34
C TYR A 95 -10.67 17.34 2.13
N VAL A 96 -11.64 18.02 1.51
CA VAL A 96 -12.93 17.46 1.11
C VAL A 96 -13.18 17.70 -0.37
N ASP A 97 -13.92 16.79 -1.01
CA ASP A 97 -14.24 16.90 -2.43
C ASP A 97 -15.54 17.67 -2.68
N ALA A 98 -16.49 17.57 -1.77
CA ALA A 98 -17.72 18.36 -1.85
C ALA A 98 -18.31 18.66 -0.47
N VAL A 99 -18.97 19.80 -0.37
CA VAL A 99 -19.83 20.20 0.75
C VAL A 99 -21.19 20.55 0.16
N VAL A 100 -22.27 19.95 0.69
CA VAL A 100 -23.63 20.22 0.26
C VAL A 100 -24.46 20.64 1.47
N ILE A 101 -25.06 21.79 1.39
CA ILE A 101 -26.01 22.32 2.38
C ILE A 101 -27.38 22.37 1.74
N ALA A 102 -28.32 21.62 2.29
CA ALA A 102 -29.70 21.55 1.81
C ALA A 102 -30.64 22.03 2.86
N GLU A 103 -31.65 22.76 2.43
CA GLU A 103 -32.76 23.24 3.26
C GLU A 103 -34.06 22.86 2.56
N SER A 104 -34.91 22.07 3.24
CA SER A 104 -36.09 21.46 2.62
C SER A 104 -37.30 22.39 2.58
N LYS A 105 -37.44 23.34 3.51
CA LYS A 105 -38.60 24.25 3.58
C LYS A 105 -38.74 25.16 2.35
N TYR A 106 -37.62 25.66 1.84
CA TYR A 106 -37.55 26.54 0.66
C TYR A 106 -36.92 25.85 -0.55
N GLU A 107 -36.68 24.52 -0.45
CA GLU A 107 -36.04 23.72 -1.49
C GLU A 107 -34.70 24.31 -1.97
N SER A 108 -33.97 24.95 -1.04
CA SER A 108 -32.72 25.61 -1.35
C SER A 108 -31.52 24.66 -1.15
N CYS A 109 -30.53 24.79 -2.01
CA CYS A 109 -29.33 23.98 -1.95
C CYS A 109 -28.09 24.78 -2.34
N LEU A 110 -27.10 24.82 -1.45
CA LEU A 110 -25.78 25.36 -1.70
C LEU A 110 -24.81 24.19 -1.83
N ASP A 111 -23.94 24.25 -2.78
CA ASP A 111 -22.90 23.26 -2.97
C ASP A 111 -21.55 23.93 -3.25
N TYR A 112 -20.53 23.35 -2.65
CA TYR A 112 -19.13 23.52 -3.00
C TYR A 112 -18.64 22.19 -3.53
N GLU A 113 -17.91 22.21 -4.64
CA GLU A 113 -17.24 21.04 -5.18
C GLU A 113 -15.83 21.39 -5.67
N ASN A 114 -14.95 20.47 -5.46
CA ASN A 114 -13.61 20.52 -6.03
C ASN A 114 -13.70 20.19 -7.55
N GLN A 115 -12.69 20.60 -8.31
CA GLN A 115 -12.65 20.45 -9.79
C GLN A 115 -12.70 18.98 -10.27
N THR A 116 -12.48 18.01 -9.39
CA THR A 116 -12.53 16.56 -9.70
C THR A 116 -13.96 16.01 -9.77
N ILE A 117 -14.96 16.75 -9.25
CA ILE A 117 -16.37 16.33 -9.21
C ILE A 117 -17.05 16.64 -10.53
N SER A 118 -17.61 15.63 -11.19
CA SER A 118 -18.36 15.80 -12.42
C SER A 118 -19.75 16.45 -12.17
N LEU A 119 -20.32 17.10 -13.18
CA LEU A 119 -21.69 17.66 -13.10
C LEU A 119 -22.75 16.62 -12.75
N LYS A 120 -22.55 15.34 -13.16
CA LYS A 120 -23.44 14.24 -12.82
C LYS A 120 -23.34 13.90 -11.34
N ASP A 121 -22.11 13.80 -10.82
CA ASP A 121 -21.87 13.49 -9.41
C ASP A 121 -22.41 14.60 -8.52
N LYS A 122 -22.19 15.85 -8.88
CA LYS A 122 -22.79 17.02 -8.21
C LYS A 122 -24.28 16.88 -8.03
N LYS A 123 -25.03 16.56 -9.11
CA LYS A 123 -26.47 16.34 -9.04
C LYS A 123 -26.85 15.19 -8.10
N ASN A 124 -26.07 14.12 -8.12
CA ASN A 124 -26.29 12.96 -7.25
C ASN A 124 -26.10 13.32 -5.77
N LEU A 125 -25.01 14.05 -5.44
CA LEU A 125 -24.72 14.49 -4.07
C LEU A 125 -25.79 15.46 -3.54
N ARG A 126 -26.23 16.42 -4.37
CA ARG A 126 -27.36 17.32 -4.02
C ARG A 126 -28.64 16.55 -3.73
N SER A 127 -29.01 15.63 -4.64
CA SER A 127 -30.23 14.83 -4.48
C SER A 127 -30.16 13.94 -3.24
N PHE A 128 -28.99 13.38 -2.96
CA PHE A 128 -28.77 12.57 -1.77
C PHE A 128 -28.94 13.38 -0.49
N THR A 129 -28.31 14.55 -0.40
CA THR A 129 -28.40 15.44 0.78
C THR A 129 -29.82 15.98 0.96
N MET A 130 -30.46 16.45 -0.11
CA MET A 130 -31.81 16.98 -0.08
C MET A 130 -32.85 15.95 0.38
N LYS A 131 -32.74 14.70 -0.13
CA LYS A 131 -33.61 13.60 0.30
C LYS A 131 -33.47 13.30 1.79
N LYS A 132 -32.30 13.51 2.35
CA LYS A 132 -32.02 13.27 3.78
C LYS A 132 -32.39 14.45 4.67
N ALA A 133 -32.37 15.68 4.17
CA ALA A 133 -32.73 16.88 4.93
C ALA A 133 -34.13 16.81 5.54
N GLY A 134 -35.08 16.17 4.87
CA GLY A 134 -36.46 15.99 5.35
C GLY A 134 -36.68 14.78 6.28
N GLN A 135 -35.66 14.00 6.61
CA GLN A 135 -35.81 12.73 7.36
C GLN A 135 -35.67 12.84 8.90
N GLY A 136 -35.56 14.05 9.44
CA GLY A 136 -35.41 14.28 10.87
C GLY A 136 -33.97 14.22 11.36
N HIS A 137 -33.78 14.22 12.69
CA HIS A 137 -32.46 14.25 13.29
C HIS A 137 -31.72 12.92 13.14
N THR A 138 -30.51 12.96 12.58
CA THR A 138 -29.62 11.81 12.51
C THR A 138 -28.31 12.14 13.19
N LYS A 139 -27.77 11.15 13.94
CA LYS A 139 -26.44 11.27 14.53
C LYS A 139 -25.40 11.41 13.40
N ALA A 140 -24.55 12.43 13.53
CA ALA A 140 -23.51 12.69 12.55
C ALA A 140 -22.34 11.72 12.75
N GLU A 141 -22.33 10.64 11.98
CA GLU A 141 -21.25 9.64 11.98
C GLU A 141 -20.63 9.56 10.59
N TRP A 142 -19.32 9.31 10.54
CA TRP A 142 -18.66 9.00 9.28
C TRP A 142 -19.12 7.64 8.76
N THR A 143 -19.42 7.57 7.50
CA THR A 143 -19.85 6.33 6.84
C THR A 143 -19.50 6.35 5.36
N ILE A 144 -19.57 5.20 4.71
CA ILE A 144 -19.39 5.09 3.26
C ILE A 144 -20.75 4.82 2.60
N ALA A 145 -21.02 5.53 1.51
CA ALA A 145 -22.15 5.21 0.62
C ALA A 145 -21.73 5.27 -0.84
N GLU A 146 -22.35 4.42 -1.62
CA GLU A 146 -22.36 4.53 -3.07
C GLU A 146 -23.42 5.56 -3.47
N ILE A 147 -22.99 6.66 -4.09
CA ILE A 147 -23.85 7.74 -4.56
C ILE A 147 -23.64 7.92 -6.06
N GLY A 148 -24.64 7.52 -6.84
CA GLY A 148 -24.49 7.39 -8.29
C GLY A 148 -23.68 6.17 -8.66
N SER A 149 -22.45 6.34 -9.12
CA SER A 149 -21.54 5.25 -9.49
C SER A 149 -20.21 5.30 -8.75
N LYS A 150 -20.12 6.13 -7.70
CA LYS A 150 -18.90 6.35 -6.92
C LYS A 150 -19.14 6.13 -5.44
N ASN A 151 -18.10 5.67 -4.75
CA ASN A 151 -18.10 5.57 -3.31
C ASN A 151 -17.59 6.88 -2.69
N TYR A 152 -18.29 7.34 -1.66
CA TYR A 152 -17.93 8.51 -0.87
C TYR A 152 -17.89 8.15 0.61
N VAL A 153 -16.82 8.56 1.27
CA VAL A 153 -16.79 8.70 2.72
C VAL A 153 -17.50 10.01 3.02
N TYR A 154 -18.53 9.97 3.83
CA TYR A 154 -19.29 11.18 4.12
C TYR A 154 -19.75 11.24 5.57
N LYS A 155 -19.97 12.47 6.04
CA LYS A 155 -20.63 12.77 7.31
C LYS A 155 -21.74 13.76 7.05
N MET A 156 -22.88 13.52 7.65
CA MET A 156 -24.06 14.38 7.51
C MET A 156 -24.58 14.80 8.88
N TYR A 157 -24.80 16.08 9.02
CA TYR A 157 -25.55 16.64 10.13
C TYR A 157 -26.92 17.08 9.62
N ASN A 158 -27.99 16.57 10.24
CA ASN A 158 -29.36 16.87 9.87
C ASN A 158 -30.12 17.38 11.09
N TRP A 159 -30.66 18.60 10.98
CA TRP A 159 -31.41 19.26 12.05
C TRP A 159 -32.41 20.25 11.48
N GLN A 160 -33.67 20.20 11.95
CA GLN A 160 -34.70 21.17 11.60
C GLN A 160 -34.81 21.45 10.10
N GLU A 161 -35.06 20.45 9.28
CA GLU A 161 -35.17 20.58 7.82
C GLU A 161 -33.92 21.10 7.09
N LYS A 162 -32.78 21.24 7.80
CA LYS A 162 -31.46 21.56 7.24
C LYS A 162 -30.57 20.36 7.31
N ALA A 163 -29.81 20.13 6.28
CA ALA A 163 -28.74 19.11 6.27
C ALA A 163 -27.44 19.70 5.72
N VAL A 164 -26.35 19.42 6.40
CA VAL A 164 -24.99 19.66 5.89
C VAL A 164 -24.34 18.31 5.69
N SER A 165 -23.85 18.07 4.49
CA SER A 165 -23.10 16.87 4.15
C SER A 165 -21.73 17.24 3.63
N ILE A 166 -20.71 16.56 4.14
CA ILE A 166 -19.34 16.66 3.65
C ILE A 166 -18.98 15.33 3.01
N PHE A 167 -18.35 15.38 1.83
CA PHE A 167 -18.01 14.22 1.04
C PHE A 167 -16.51 14.19 0.71
N ILE A 168 -15.90 13.02 0.91
CA ILE A 168 -14.55 12.69 0.47
C ILE A 168 -14.69 11.53 -0.51
N SER A 169 -14.29 11.73 -1.76
CA SER A 169 -14.33 10.67 -2.79
C SER A 169 -13.32 9.60 -2.48
N VAL A 170 -13.75 8.35 -2.47
CA VAL A 170 -12.85 7.21 -2.32
C VAL A 170 -11.85 7.16 -3.47
N ASP A 171 -12.29 7.49 -4.70
CA ASP A 171 -11.41 7.52 -5.86
C ASP A 171 -10.33 8.60 -5.74
N SER A 172 -10.68 9.81 -5.26
CA SER A 172 -9.69 10.88 -5.01
C SER A 172 -8.67 10.46 -3.97
N PHE A 173 -9.10 9.84 -2.88
CA PHE A 173 -8.21 9.31 -1.86
C PHE A 173 -7.29 8.22 -2.42
N MET A 174 -7.83 7.28 -3.21
CA MET A 174 -7.06 6.19 -3.80
C MET A 174 -6.07 6.67 -4.87
N ASN A 175 -6.42 7.71 -5.64
CA ASN A 175 -5.51 8.30 -6.63
C ASN A 175 -4.31 8.98 -5.98
N TYR A 176 -4.50 9.65 -4.84
CA TYR A 176 -3.39 10.20 -4.06
C TYR A 176 -2.40 9.10 -3.62
N ALA A 177 -2.93 7.94 -3.23
CA ALA A 177 -2.12 6.77 -2.94
C ALA A 177 -1.36 6.23 -4.18
N ALA A 178 -1.93 6.39 -5.38
CA ALA A 178 -1.34 5.95 -6.65
C ALA A 178 -0.10 6.75 -7.06
N GLU A 179 -0.10 8.05 -6.82
CA GLU A 179 1.00 8.95 -7.20
C GLU A 179 2.29 8.67 -6.41
N SER A 180 2.18 8.01 -5.28
CA SER A 180 3.31 7.63 -4.44
C SER A 180 4.01 6.35 -4.92
N HIS A 181 4.59 6.29 -6.09
CA HIS A 181 5.61 5.34 -6.62
C HIS A 181 5.68 3.88 -6.07
N PHE A 182 4.65 3.36 -5.40
CA PHE A 182 4.63 1.99 -4.87
C PHE A 182 4.03 1.00 -5.88
N ASN A 183 4.70 0.83 -7.01
CA ASN A 183 4.26 0.00 -8.15
C ASN A 183 3.98 -1.49 -7.84
N LYS A 184 4.15 -1.94 -6.60
CA LYS A 184 4.05 -3.37 -6.24
C LYS A 184 3.08 -3.67 -5.10
N MET A 185 2.50 -2.65 -4.48
CA MET A 185 1.50 -2.82 -3.43
C MET A 185 0.13 -2.47 -3.96
N SER A 186 -0.88 -3.16 -3.47
CA SER A 186 -2.27 -2.78 -3.65
C SER A 186 -2.81 -2.20 -2.36
N ILE A 187 -3.65 -1.20 -2.48
CA ILE A 187 -4.29 -0.53 -1.36
C ILE A 187 -5.77 -0.84 -1.41
N LEU A 188 -6.32 -1.17 -0.28
CA LEU A 188 -7.74 -1.39 -0.07
C LEU A 188 -8.26 -0.39 0.96
N LEU A 189 -9.43 0.15 0.70
CA LEU A 189 -10.24 0.82 1.70
C LEU A 189 -11.47 -0.05 1.96
N THR A 190 -11.70 -0.43 3.22
CA THR A 190 -12.86 -1.22 3.62
C THR A 190 -13.69 -0.48 4.64
N ASP A 191 -14.95 -0.87 4.75
CA ASP A 191 -15.84 -0.44 5.82
C ASP A 191 -15.75 -1.38 7.03
N LYS A 192 -16.50 -1.05 8.09
CA LYS A 192 -16.61 -1.85 9.32
C LYS A 192 -17.11 -3.28 9.12
N ASP A 193 -17.77 -3.55 8.01
CA ASP A 193 -18.26 -4.89 7.64
C ASP A 193 -17.24 -5.64 6.77
N ASN A 194 -15.99 -5.15 6.71
CA ASN A 194 -14.90 -5.67 5.88
C ASN A 194 -15.23 -5.72 4.37
N LYS A 195 -16.14 -4.88 3.88
CA LYS A 195 -16.41 -4.78 2.45
C LYS A 195 -15.46 -3.79 1.80
N ILE A 196 -14.89 -4.20 0.68
CA ILE A 196 -14.01 -3.36 -0.13
C ILE A 196 -14.82 -2.22 -0.74
N ARG A 197 -14.46 -0.98 -0.45
CA ARG A 197 -15.08 0.23 -0.97
C ARG A 197 -14.20 0.97 -1.95
N GLY A 198 -12.89 0.79 -1.83
CA GLY A 198 -11.90 1.31 -2.75
C GLY A 198 -10.78 0.30 -2.95
N LEU A 199 -10.26 0.23 -4.17
CA LEU A 199 -9.19 -0.67 -4.56
C LEU A 199 -8.24 0.05 -5.52
N PHE A 200 -6.95 0.01 -5.21
CA PHE A 200 -5.90 0.50 -6.09
C PHE A 200 -4.74 -0.51 -6.16
N GLY A 201 -4.21 -0.75 -7.35
CA GLY A 201 -3.04 -1.60 -7.59
C GLY A 201 -3.34 -2.90 -8.33
N SER A 202 -2.30 -3.51 -8.90
CA SER A 202 -2.39 -4.68 -9.79
C SER A 202 -2.27 -6.04 -9.09
N SER A 203 -1.94 -6.05 -7.81
CA SER A 203 -1.63 -7.30 -7.08
C SER A 203 -2.86 -8.14 -6.73
N LEU A 204 -4.06 -7.59 -6.92
CA LEU A 204 -5.31 -8.17 -6.47
C LEU A 204 -6.22 -8.55 -7.64
N ASN A 205 -5.69 -9.35 -8.57
CA ASN A 205 -6.46 -9.85 -9.71
C ASN A 205 -7.71 -10.61 -9.25
N GLY A 206 -8.89 -10.03 -9.55
CA GLY A 206 -10.19 -10.65 -9.31
C GLY A 206 -11.03 -10.01 -8.21
N LEU A 207 -10.47 -9.18 -7.32
CA LEU A 207 -11.25 -8.45 -6.32
C LEU A 207 -11.90 -7.21 -6.91
N LYS A 208 -13.12 -6.92 -6.45
CA LYS A 208 -13.91 -5.76 -6.88
C LYS A 208 -14.46 -5.00 -5.67
N PRO A 209 -14.74 -3.71 -5.82
CA PRO A 209 -15.53 -3.00 -4.82
C PRO A 209 -16.84 -3.75 -4.53
N GLY A 210 -17.13 -3.96 -3.25
CA GLY A 210 -18.27 -4.75 -2.77
C GLY A 210 -17.92 -6.15 -2.27
N ASP A 211 -16.77 -6.71 -2.66
CA ASP A 211 -16.31 -8.00 -2.16
C ASP A 211 -15.89 -7.93 -0.68
N SER A 212 -15.94 -9.06 0.03
CA SER A 212 -15.45 -9.16 1.40
C SER A 212 -13.93 -9.21 1.45
N CYS A 213 -13.33 -8.44 2.37
CA CYS A 213 -11.90 -8.40 2.61
C CYS A 213 -11.54 -9.37 3.75
N GLU A 214 -11.25 -10.63 3.39
CA GLU A 214 -10.76 -11.64 4.32
C GLU A 214 -9.27 -11.90 4.08
N ILE A 215 -8.41 -10.99 4.55
CA ILE A 215 -6.95 -11.05 4.31
C ILE A 215 -6.36 -12.38 4.78
N ASP A 216 -6.85 -12.93 5.89
CA ASP A 216 -6.38 -14.20 6.45
C ASP A 216 -6.72 -15.41 5.56
N SER A 217 -7.76 -15.30 4.71
CA SER A 217 -8.16 -16.35 3.77
C SER A 217 -7.40 -16.29 2.44
N TRP A 218 -6.67 -15.21 2.17
CA TRP A 218 -5.99 -15.01 0.91
C TRP A 218 -4.66 -15.76 0.88
N HIS A 219 -4.68 -16.95 0.30
CA HIS A 219 -3.47 -17.74 0.06
C HIS A 219 -2.43 -16.91 -0.73
N ASN A 220 -1.21 -16.86 -0.23
CA ASN A 220 -0.08 -16.12 -0.80
C ASN A 220 -0.15 -14.59 -0.74
N MET A 221 -1.02 -13.98 0.05
CA MET A 221 -1.01 -12.54 0.27
C MET A 221 -0.53 -12.21 1.68
N ARG A 222 0.14 -11.07 1.79
CA ARG A 222 0.50 -10.45 3.06
C ARG A 222 -0.05 -9.04 3.08
N GLY A 223 -0.61 -8.65 4.22
CA GLY A 223 -1.22 -7.34 4.38
C GLY A 223 -0.86 -6.69 5.72
N ALA A 224 -0.90 -5.38 5.74
CA ALA A 224 -0.89 -4.57 6.94
C ALA A 224 -2.11 -3.66 6.91
N GLY A 225 -2.76 -3.45 8.06
CA GLY A 225 -3.97 -2.62 8.16
C GLY A 225 -3.77 -1.45 9.11
N TYR A 226 -4.57 -0.41 8.90
CA TYR A 226 -4.70 0.76 9.74
C TYR A 226 -6.18 1.09 9.91
N GLU A 227 -6.63 1.22 11.15
CA GLU A 227 -7.98 1.68 11.47
C GLU A 227 -7.99 3.21 11.46
N VAL A 228 -8.85 3.79 10.63
CA VAL A 228 -9.04 5.24 10.54
C VAL A 228 -9.90 5.70 11.70
N ALA A 229 -9.39 6.64 12.49
CA ALA A 229 -10.00 7.09 13.72
C ALA A 229 -11.45 7.55 13.50
N ASP A 230 -12.35 7.15 14.41
CA ASP A 230 -13.75 7.56 14.50
C ASP A 230 -14.61 7.37 13.24
N SER A 231 -14.11 6.59 12.26
CA SER A 231 -14.80 6.43 10.97
C SER A 231 -15.35 5.03 10.70
N GLY A 232 -14.81 4.01 11.38
CA GLY A 232 -15.09 2.61 11.07
C GLY A 232 -14.57 2.19 9.70
N LEU A 233 -13.53 2.88 9.20
CA LEU A 233 -12.84 2.59 7.96
C LEU A 233 -11.49 1.97 8.23
N PHE A 234 -11.06 1.07 7.34
CA PHE A 234 -9.75 0.44 7.42
C PHE A 234 -9.02 0.61 6.09
N VAL A 235 -7.77 1.03 6.18
CA VAL A 235 -6.84 1.08 5.04
C VAL A 235 -5.93 -0.12 5.13
N TYR A 236 -5.87 -0.94 4.09
CA TYR A 236 -4.96 -2.08 4.01
C TYR A 236 -3.97 -1.89 2.87
N ALA A 237 -2.70 -2.20 3.12
CA ALA A 237 -1.72 -2.46 2.07
C ALA A 237 -1.56 -3.96 1.92
N VAL A 238 -1.66 -4.46 0.71
CA VAL A 238 -1.59 -5.89 0.40
C VAL A 238 -0.60 -6.13 -0.72
N VAL A 239 0.21 -7.18 -0.56
CA VAL A 239 1.21 -7.60 -1.55
C VAL A 239 1.08 -9.10 -1.79
N ASN A 240 1.20 -9.51 -3.04
CA ASN A 240 1.30 -10.92 -3.38
C ASN A 240 2.69 -11.45 -3.02
N ALA A 241 2.75 -12.52 -2.20
CA ALA A 241 4.00 -13.15 -1.79
C ALA A 241 4.84 -13.65 -2.97
N SER A 242 4.22 -13.99 -4.11
CA SER A 242 4.94 -14.36 -5.33
C SER A 242 5.84 -13.25 -5.88
N GLN A 243 5.53 -11.98 -5.59
CA GLN A 243 6.37 -10.85 -6.00
C GLN A 243 7.68 -10.78 -5.19
N ILE A 244 7.68 -11.29 -3.95
CA ILE A 244 8.90 -11.43 -3.14
C ILE A 244 9.83 -12.43 -3.82
N PHE A 245 9.27 -13.57 -4.25
CA PHE A 245 10.03 -14.59 -4.97
C PHE A 245 10.59 -14.09 -6.29
N GLY A 246 9.84 -13.28 -7.05
CA GLY A 246 10.32 -12.71 -8.32
C GLY A 246 11.54 -11.80 -8.16
N GLN A 247 11.61 -11.01 -7.10
CA GLN A 247 12.79 -10.19 -6.79
C GLN A 247 13.99 -11.03 -6.33
N MET A 248 13.73 -12.12 -5.58
CA MET A 248 14.77 -13.03 -5.14
C MET A 248 15.31 -13.90 -6.27
N GLN A 249 14.50 -14.21 -7.29
CA GLN A 249 14.90 -15.10 -8.39
C GLN A 249 16.12 -14.57 -9.14
N ALA A 250 16.20 -13.28 -9.41
CA ALA A 250 17.38 -12.68 -10.05
C ALA A 250 18.64 -12.80 -9.17
N ASN A 251 18.53 -12.52 -7.87
CA ASN A 251 19.64 -12.66 -6.92
C ASN A 251 20.03 -14.13 -6.73
N MET A 252 19.05 -15.03 -6.74
CA MET A 252 19.27 -16.47 -6.65
C MET A 252 20.04 -17.03 -7.86
N LEU A 253 19.68 -16.59 -9.07
CA LEU A 253 20.40 -16.96 -10.30
C LEU A 253 21.85 -16.45 -10.29
N LEU A 254 22.07 -15.22 -9.85
CA LEU A 254 23.40 -14.64 -9.72
C LEU A 254 24.24 -15.41 -8.69
N MET A 255 23.70 -15.73 -7.53
CA MET A 255 24.37 -16.54 -6.50
C MET A 255 24.64 -17.97 -6.96
N LEU A 256 23.71 -18.58 -7.71
CA LEU A 256 23.93 -19.91 -8.28
C LEU A 256 25.07 -19.90 -9.29
N SER A 257 25.19 -18.86 -10.11
CA SER A 257 26.30 -18.72 -11.07
C SER A 257 27.67 -18.57 -10.37
N VAL A 258 27.72 -17.81 -9.26
CA VAL A 258 28.93 -17.69 -8.43
C VAL A 258 29.30 -19.04 -7.79
N LEU A 259 28.32 -19.74 -7.24
CA LEU A 259 28.55 -21.08 -6.66
C LEU A 259 29.12 -22.05 -7.71
N LEU A 260 28.52 -22.07 -8.91
CA LEU A 260 28.95 -22.93 -10.01
C LEU A 260 30.38 -22.58 -10.44
N SER A 261 30.73 -21.29 -10.54
CA SER A 261 32.09 -20.86 -10.87
C SER A 261 33.11 -21.26 -9.82
N LEU A 262 32.79 -21.19 -8.53
CA LEU A 262 33.66 -21.64 -7.43
C LEU A 262 33.88 -23.15 -7.46
N VAL A 263 32.83 -23.94 -7.76
CA VAL A 263 32.95 -25.38 -7.91
C VAL A 263 33.86 -25.73 -9.09
N CYS A 264 33.65 -25.11 -10.26
CA CYS A 264 34.51 -25.29 -11.44
C CYS A 264 35.95 -24.91 -11.15
N PHE A 265 36.20 -23.77 -10.50
CA PHE A 265 37.55 -23.34 -10.12
C PHE A 265 38.19 -24.32 -9.16
N SER A 266 37.48 -24.84 -8.16
CA SER A 266 38.00 -25.86 -7.23
C SER A 266 38.40 -27.15 -7.94
N ILE A 267 37.61 -27.61 -8.92
CA ILE A 267 37.93 -28.80 -9.74
C ILE A 267 39.21 -28.58 -10.55
N LEU A 268 39.34 -27.44 -11.22
CA LEU A 268 40.51 -27.09 -12.00
C LEU A 268 41.77 -26.98 -11.13
N LEU A 269 41.65 -26.38 -9.95
CA LEU A 269 42.76 -26.22 -9.01
C LEU A 269 43.23 -27.58 -8.48
N ILE A 270 42.30 -28.47 -8.15
CA ILE A 270 42.67 -29.84 -7.70
C ILE A 270 43.33 -30.63 -8.83
N ARG A 271 42.84 -30.52 -10.05
CA ARG A 271 43.43 -31.15 -11.22
C ARG A 271 44.85 -30.66 -11.45
N TYR A 272 45.05 -29.34 -11.41
CA TYR A 272 46.37 -28.70 -11.51
C TYR A 272 47.31 -29.17 -10.41
N LEU A 273 46.88 -29.12 -9.15
CA LEU A 273 47.70 -29.59 -8.02
C LEU A 273 48.04 -31.07 -8.13
N ARG A 274 47.14 -31.88 -8.64
CA ARG A 274 47.38 -33.31 -8.84
C ARG A 274 48.41 -33.56 -9.93
N GLU A 275 48.31 -32.92 -11.08
CA GLU A 275 49.14 -33.14 -12.25
C GLU A 275 50.54 -32.51 -12.05
N GLU A 276 50.62 -31.30 -11.51
CA GLU A 276 51.87 -30.55 -11.40
C GLU A 276 52.65 -30.79 -10.08
N ILE A 277 51.97 -31.25 -9.03
CA ILE A 277 52.65 -31.41 -7.71
C ILE A 277 52.59 -32.85 -7.21
N LEU A 278 51.38 -33.44 -7.10
CA LEU A 278 51.25 -34.72 -6.40
C LEU A 278 51.83 -35.89 -7.21
N ILE A 279 51.66 -35.90 -8.53
CA ILE A 279 52.20 -36.95 -9.39
C ILE A 279 53.72 -36.87 -9.42
N PRO A 280 54.38 -35.73 -9.69
CA PRO A 280 55.83 -35.63 -9.65
C PRO A 280 56.42 -35.95 -8.27
N MET A 281 55.82 -35.49 -7.18
CA MET A 281 56.26 -35.83 -5.82
C MET A 281 56.18 -37.34 -5.54
N GLY A 282 55.11 -38.01 -6.01
CA GLY A 282 54.99 -39.47 -5.90
C GLY A 282 56.01 -40.19 -6.66
N HIS A 283 56.40 -39.71 -7.86
CA HIS A 283 57.55 -40.29 -8.64
C HIS A 283 58.88 -40.07 -7.93
N MET A 284 59.11 -38.85 -7.39
CA MET A 284 60.32 -38.57 -6.61
C MET A 284 60.43 -39.47 -5.36
N GLN A 285 59.32 -39.62 -4.61
CA GLN A 285 59.31 -40.48 -3.42
C GLN A 285 59.58 -41.92 -3.79
N LYS A 286 59.03 -42.46 -4.86
CA LYS A 286 59.23 -43.80 -5.34
C LYS A 286 60.69 -44.00 -5.80
N SER A 287 61.30 -43.03 -6.49
CA SER A 287 62.71 -43.07 -6.89
C SER A 287 63.64 -43.01 -5.68
N MET A 288 63.33 -42.25 -4.66
CA MET A 288 64.10 -42.23 -3.39
C MET A 288 64.01 -43.56 -2.63
N GLU A 289 62.85 -44.20 -2.61
CA GLU A 289 62.69 -45.55 -2.01
C GLU A 289 63.54 -46.61 -2.75
N GLN A 290 63.50 -46.59 -4.09
CA GLN A 290 64.29 -47.48 -4.92
C GLN A 290 65.85 -47.28 -4.75
N MET A 291 66.26 -46.02 -4.62
CA MET A 291 67.67 -45.70 -4.27
C MET A 291 68.08 -46.24 -2.89
N LYS A 292 67.13 -46.19 -1.92
CA LYS A 292 67.39 -46.75 -0.57
C LYS A 292 67.62 -48.27 -0.59
N ASP A 293 66.91 -48.95 -1.53
CA ASP A 293 67.04 -50.40 -1.72
C ASP A 293 68.21 -50.81 -2.60
N GLY A 294 69.13 -49.88 -3.00
CA GLY A 294 70.37 -50.12 -3.68
C GLY A 294 70.36 -50.07 -5.20
N ASP A 295 69.25 -49.69 -5.81
CA ASP A 295 69.16 -49.49 -7.25
C ASP A 295 69.50 -48.05 -7.65
N TYR A 296 70.77 -47.79 -8.02
CA TYR A 296 71.31 -46.49 -8.41
C TYR A 296 71.25 -46.22 -9.91
N ASN A 297 70.64 -47.12 -10.75
CA ASN A 297 70.53 -46.97 -12.20
C ASN A 297 69.24 -46.25 -12.67
N LEU A 298 68.53 -45.59 -11.77
CA LEU A 298 67.30 -44.87 -12.09
C LEU A 298 67.59 -43.57 -12.82
N ARG A 299 67.13 -43.51 -14.08
CA ARG A 299 67.10 -42.28 -14.85
C ARG A 299 65.73 -41.62 -14.58
N ILE A 300 65.74 -40.42 -14.01
CA ILE A 300 64.53 -39.60 -13.91
C ILE A 300 64.19 -39.20 -15.35
N GLU A 301 63.09 -39.79 -15.91
CA GLU A 301 62.56 -39.33 -17.19
C GLU A 301 61.91 -37.97 -16.98
N GLU A 302 62.53 -36.93 -17.54
CA GLU A 302 61.88 -35.60 -17.69
C GLU A 302 60.83 -35.72 -18.77
N ASN A 303 59.56 -35.96 -18.38
CA ASN A 303 58.39 -35.74 -19.26
C ASN A 303 57.99 -34.30 -19.10
N TYR A 304 58.41 -33.45 -20.03
CA TYR A 304 57.84 -32.11 -20.24
C TYR A 304 56.55 -32.19 -21.04
#